data_a2d00678f1ba5caa07618a9e980fe16a
#
_entry.id   a2d00678f1ba5caa07618a9e980fe16a
#
_cell.length_a   1.000
_cell.length_b   1.000
_cell.length_c   1.000
_cell.angle_alpha   90.00
_cell.angle_beta   90.00
_cell.angle_gamma   90.00
#
_symmetry.space_group_name_H-M   'P 1'
#
loop_
_entity.id
_entity.type
_entity.pdbx_description
1 polymer ?
#
loop_
_entity_poly.entity_id
_entity_poly.type
_entity_poly.pdbx_seq_one_letter_code
_entity_poly.pdbx_strand_id
1 'polypeptide(L)'
;DLNTGKAEFMKAGSSFSVVCRSGRTAVVERSSLPLGIIGETRFERSETQLSSGDRVIMISDGASYLPFEFFKKALHDKKDADEKELARYILEKAVESTPGGRCDDITVCAVTLR
;
A
#
# COMPACT_ATOMS: atom_id res chain seq x y z
N ASP A 1 11.21 -4.67 11.15
CA ASP A 1 11.96 -4.62 12.40
C ASP A 1 11.98 -3.18 12.90
N LEU A 2 11.29 -2.93 14.01
CA LEU A 2 11.12 -1.58 14.59
C LEU A 2 12.40 -1.00 15.16
N ASN A 3 13.38 -1.83 15.52
CA ASN A 3 14.65 -1.36 16.08
C ASN A 3 15.62 -0.87 15.00
N THR A 4 15.54 -1.47 13.82
CA THR A 4 16.46 -1.19 12.72
C THR A 4 15.82 -0.39 11.59
N GLY A 5 14.50 -0.31 11.54
CA GLY A 5 13.76 0.25 10.41
C GLY A 5 13.78 -0.63 9.14
N LYS A 6 14.37 -1.83 9.21
CA LYS A 6 14.36 -2.75 8.08
C LYS A 6 12.93 -3.28 7.85
N ALA A 7 12.40 -3.03 6.67
CA ALA A 7 11.12 -3.53 6.22
C ALA A 7 11.29 -4.56 5.11
N GLU A 8 10.57 -5.66 5.23
CA GLU A 8 10.54 -6.75 4.27
C GLU A 8 9.13 -6.93 3.75
N PHE A 9 8.99 -6.96 2.44
CA PHE A 9 7.72 -7.20 1.76
C PHE A 9 7.78 -8.57 1.08
N MET A 10 6.81 -9.40 1.43
CA MET A 10 6.57 -10.69 0.79
C MET A 10 5.16 -10.67 0.23
N LYS A 11 5.02 -10.92 -1.06
CA LYS A 11 3.73 -10.84 -1.77
C LYS A 11 3.40 -12.17 -2.44
N ALA A 12 2.13 -12.56 -2.36
CA ALA A 12 1.57 -13.72 -3.03
C ALA A 12 0.14 -13.38 -3.48
N GLY A 13 -0.02 -12.93 -4.73
CA GLY A 13 -1.31 -12.58 -5.34
C GLY A 13 -1.98 -11.33 -4.76
N SER A 14 -1.27 -10.53 -3.96
CA SER A 14 -1.82 -9.31 -3.36
C SER A 14 -1.59 -8.08 -4.26
N SER A 15 -2.43 -7.05 -4.07
CA SER A 15 -2.27 -5.75 -4.70
C SER A 15 -0.94 -5.08 -4.35
N PHE A 16 -0.59 -4.02 -5.06
CA PHE A 16 0.64 -3.27 -4.79
C PHE A 16 0.63 -2.60 -3.40
N SER A 17 1.80 -2.30 -2.90
CA SER A 17 2.00 -1.46 -1.72
C SER A 17 2.71 -0.17 -2.12
N VAL A 18 2.42 0.91 -1.42
CA VAL A 18 3.05 2.22 -1.67
C VAL A 18 3.92 2.58 -0.48
N VAL A 19 5.16 2.96 -0.75
CA VAL A 19 6.12 3.40 0.27
C VAL A 19 6.47 4.86 0.01
N CYS A 20 6.27 5.72 1.00
CA CYS A 20 6.76 7.09 1.00
C CYS A 20 7.95 7.19 1.94
N ARG A 21 9.11 7.47 1.38
CA ARG A 21 10.38 7.55 2.10
C ARG A 21 11.06 8.89 1.82
N SER A 22 11.32 9.65 2.87
CA SER A 22 11.93 10.99 2.76
C SER A 22 11.21 11.88 1.73
N GLY A 23 9.87 11.86 1.70
CA GLY A 23 9.05 12.61 0.74
C GLY A 23 9.00 12.04 -0.68
N ARG A 24 9.68 10.93 -0.95
CA ARG A 24 9.65 10.24 -2.25
C ARG A 24 8.73 9.02 -2.16
N THR A 25 7.78 8.95 -3.08
CA THR A 25 6.82 7.86 -3.14
C THR A 25 7.21 6.85 -4.22
N ALA A 26 7.20 5.59 -3.86
CA ALA A 26 7.48 4.47 -4.76
C ALA A 26 6.44 3.36 -4.57
N VAL A 27 6.18 2.58 -5.61
CA VAL A 27 5.36 1.37 -5.54
C VAL A 27 6.24 0.17 -5.28
N VAL A 28 5.83 -0.66 -4.33
CA VAL A 28 6.35 -2.03 -4.20
C VAL A 28 5.41 -2.92 -5.01
N GLU A 29 5.68 -2.98 -6.31
CA GLU A 29 4.93 -3.79 -7.26
C GLU A 29 5.74 -5.02 -7.61
N ARG A 30 5.22 -6.18 -7.22
CA ARG A 30 5.72 -7.47 -7.65
C ARG A 30 4.54 -8.35 -7.99
N SER A 31 4.46 -8.76 -9.27
CA SER A 31 3.43 -9.68 -9.73
C SER A 31 3.78 -11.08 -9.23
N SER A 32 2.90 -11.68 -8.47
CA SER A 32 3.01 -13.08 -8.06
C SER A 32 1.64 -13.74 -8.13
N LEU A 33 1.62 -15.04 -8.40
CA LEU A 33 0.38 -15.81 -8.37
C LEU A 33 -0.14 -15.95 -6.93
N PRO A 34 -1.46 -15.98 -6.75
CA PRO A 34 -2.06 -16.27 -5.45
C PRO A 34 -1.60 -17.62 -4.91
N LEU A 35 -1.53 -17.72 -3.58
CA LEU A 35 -1.25 -18.98 -2.90
C LEU A 35 -2.27 -20.07 -3.27
N GLY A 36 -1.78 -21.29 -3.51
CA GLY A 36 -2.62 -22.44 -3.76
C GLY A 36 -3.03 -22.67 -5.22
N ILE A 37 -2.67 -21.78 -6.16
CA ILE A 37 -2.96 -21.98 -7.59
C ILE A 37 -1.99 -22.98 -8.20
N ILE A 38 -0.72 -22.96 -7.81
CA ILE A 38 0.29 -23.94 -8.20
C ILE A 38 0.98 -24.51 -6.96
N GLY A 39 1.37 -25.79 -7.04
CA GLY A 39 1.92 -26.52 -5.89
C GLY A 39 3.21 -25.92 -5.30
N GLU A 40 3.97 -25.16 -6.07
CA GLU A 40 5.13 -24.41 -5.59
C GLU A 40 4.91 -22.91 -5.82
N THR A 41 4.55 -22.18 -4.78
CA THR A 41 4.44 -20.73 -4.85
C THR A 41 5.80 -20.12 -4.52
N ARG A 42 6.40 -19.43 -5.50
CA ARG A 42 7.59 -18.61 -5.25
C ARG A 42 7.14 -17.26 -4.72
N PHE A 43 7.58 -16.94 -3.51
CA PHE A 43 7.40 -15.61 -2.94
C PHE A 43 8.42 -14.65 -3.54
N GLU A 44 7.95 -13.52 -4.01
CA GLU A 44 8.84 -12.41 -4.31
C GLU A 44 9.07 -11.60 -3.03
N ARG A 45 10.33 -11.49 -2.66
CA ARG A 45 10.79 -10.75 -1.50
C ARG A 45 11.46 -9.46 -1.94
N SER A 46 11.08 -8.36 -1.31
CA SER A 46 11.79 -7.09 -1.43
C SER A 46 12.08 -6.51 -0.05
N GLU A 47 13.22 -5.88 0.08
CA GLU A 47 13.64 -5.23 1.33
C GLU A 47 13.83 -3.74 1.09
N THR A 48 13.50 -2.94 2.08
CA THR A 48 13.79 -1.51 2.10
C THR A 48 14.15 -1.06 3.51
N GLN A 49 14.93 0.00 3.59
CA GLN A 49 15.25 0.67 4.84
C GLN A 49 14.29 1.84 5.02
N LEU A 50 13.52 1.82 6.11
CA LEU A 50 12.64 2.90 6.52
C LEU A 50 13.27 3.70 7.65
N SER A 51 12.95 4.97 7.70
CA SER A 51 13.34 5.92 8.74
C SER A 51 12.11 6.51 9.42
N SER A 52 12.31 7.14 10.56
CA SER A 52 11.22 7.85 11.26
C SER A 52 10.52 8.84 10.34
N GLY A 53 9.20 8.81 10.30
CA GLY A 53 8.35 9.59 9.41
C GLY A 53 8.03 8.94 8.06
N ASP A 54 8.71 7.86 7.70
CA ASP A 54 8.39 7.12 6.47
C ASP A 54 7.06 6.38 6.62
N ARG A 55 6.30 6.31 5.53
CA ARG A 55 4.95 5.75 5.49
C ARG A 55 4.83 4.60 4.51
N VAL A 56 4.04 3.60 4.89
CA VAL A 56 3.67 2.47 4.04
C VAL A 56 2.15 2.41 3.94
N ILE A 57 1.63 2.28 2.73
CA ILE A 57 0.22 2.03 2.45
C ILE A 57 0.09 0.67 1.79
N MET A 58 -0.79 -0.16 2.32
CA MET A 58 -1.18 -1.43 1.73
C MET A 58 -2.68 -1.40 1.46
N ILE A 59 -3.08 -1.92 0.33
CA ILE A 59 -4.48 -1.94 -0.11
C ILE A 59 -4.88 -3.35 -0.55
N SER A 60 -6.17 -3.66 -0.44
CA SER A 60 -6.75 -4.81 -1.13
C SER A 60 -7.01 -4.51 -2.60
N ASP A 61 -7.34 -5.53 -3.37
CA ASP A 61 -7.62 -5.43 -4.81
C ASP A 61 -8.80 -4.51 -5.14
N GLY A 62 -9.79 -4.41 -4.25
CA GLY A 62 -10.90 -3.47 -4.38
C GLY A 62 -10.50 -1.99 -4.49
N ALA A 63 -9.27 -1.62 -4.17
CA ALA A 63 -8.72 -0.27 -4.36
C ALA A 63 -7.60 -0.20 -5.42
N SER A 64 -7.28 -1.30 -6.08
CA SER A 64 -6.13 -1.40 -7.00
C SER A 64 -6.28 -0.61 -8.30
N TYR A 65 -7.50 -0.19 -8.64
CA TYR A 65 -7.78 0.66 -9.81
C TYR A 65 -7.43 2.13 -9.59
N LEU A 66 -7.19 2.57 -8.35
CA LEU A 66 -6.70 3.92 -8.09
C LEU A 66 -5.30 4.09 -8.68
N PRO A 67 -5.08 5.14 -9.50
CA PRO A 67 -3.77 5.33 -10.13
C PRO A 67 -2.69 5.68 -9.11
N PHE A 68 -1.46 5.29 -9.40
CA PHE A 68 -0.31 5.60 -8.52
C PHE A 68 -0.19 7.09 -8.18
N GLU A 69 -0.47 7.97 -9.14
CA GLU A 69 -0.43 9.43 -8.93
C GLU A 69 -1.42 9.89 -7.85
N PHE A 70 -2.52 9.18 -7.66
CA PHE A 70 -3.44 9.45 -6.55
C PHE A 70 -2.75 9.22 -5.20
N PHE A 71 -2.07 8.10 -5.02
CA PHE A 71 -1.37 7.78 -3.76
C PHE A 71 -0.24 8.76 -3.49
N LYS A 72 0.50 9.14 -4.51
CA LYS A 72 1.55 10.14 -4.44
C LYS A 72 1.01 11.49 -3.96
N LYS A 73 -0.11 11.93 -4.55
CA LYS A 73 -0.79 13.17 -4.16
C LYS A 73 -1.36 13.07 -2.75
N ALA A 74 -2.05 11.96 -2.40
CA ALA A 74 -2.61 11.75 -1.08
C ALA A 74 -1.54 11.82 0.03
N LEU A 75 -0.39 11.17 -0.17
CA LEU A 75 0.74 11.21 0.75
C LEU A 75 1.35 12.61 0.89
N HIS A 76 1.36 13.39 -0.18
CA HIS A 76 1.82 14.77 -0.16
C HIS A 76 0.83 15.69 0.57
N ASP A 77 -0.45 15.66 0.16
CA ASP A 77 -1.49 16.57 0.68
C ASP A 77 -1.86 16.24 2.14
N LYS A 78 -1.72 14.99 2.54
CA LYS A 78 -1.99 14.46 3.89
C LYS A 78 -0.72 14.16 4.69
N LYS A 79 0.38 14.86 4.39
CA LYS A 79 1.68 14.65 5.07
C LYS A 79 1.60 14.82 6.59
N ASP A 80 0.77 15.74 7.08
CA ASP A 80 0.59 16.06 8.49
C ASP A 80 -0.57 15.30 9.15
N ALA A 81 -1.34 14.52 8.36
CA ALA A 81 -2.43 13.69 8.86
C ALA A 81 -1.90 12.43 9.57
N ASP A 82 -2.66 11.97 10.56
CA ASP A 82 -2.39 10.66 11.17
C ASP A 82 -2.72 9.50 10.21
N GLU A 83 -2.33 8.30 10.58
CA GLU A 83 -2.50 7.09 9.75
C GLU A 83 -3.98 6.78 9.52
N LYS A 84 -4.82 7.02 10.52
CA LYS A 84 -6.26 6.77 10.46
C LYS A 84 -6.96 7.73 9.50
N GLU A 85 -6.60 9.01 9.55
CA GLU A 85 -7.12 10.01 8.63
C GLU A 85 -6.68 9.73 7.18
N LEU A 86 -5.41 9.37 6.98
CA LEU A 86 -4.88 9.01 5.68
C LEU A 86 -5.58 7.77 5.10
N ALA A 87 -5.72 6.71 5.90
CA ALA A 87 -6.39 5.48 5.46
C ALA A 87 -7.86 5.74 5.11
N ARG A 88 -8.57 6.55 5.92
CA ARG A 88 -9.96 6.94 5.66
C ARG A 88 -10.09 7.73 4.36
N TYR A 89 -9.23 8.70 4.14
CA TYR A 89 -9.22 9.49 2.91
C TYR A 89 -9.05 8.62 1.66
N ILE A 90 -8.12 7.67 1.70
CA ILE A 90 -7.90 6.73 0.58
C ILE A 90 -9.13 5.84 0.38
N LEU A 91 -9.71 5.31 1.46
CA LEU A 91 -10.91 4.48 1.41
C LEU A 91 -12.10 5.22 0.79
N GLU A 92 -12.38 6.44 1.24
CA GLU A 92 -13.47 7.28 0.71
C GLU A 92 -13.30 7.52 -0.79
N LYS A 93 -12.09 7.85 -1.24
CA LYS A 93 -11.79 8.05 -2.66
C LYS A 93 -11.89 6.76 -3.47
N ALA A 94 -11.51 5.62 -2.91
CA ALA A 94 -11.70 4.33 -3.56
C ALA A 94 -13.19 4.04 -3.75
N VAL A 95 -14.02 4.22 -2.74
CA VAL A 95 -15.48 4.03 -2.82
C VAL A 95 -16.11 4.99 -3.84
N GLU A 96 -15.78 6.28 -3.79
CA GLU A 96 -16.31 7.29 -4.72
C GLU A 96 -15.97 7.00 -6.18
N SER A 97 -14.79 6.43 -6.44
CA SER A 97 -14.26 6.20 -7.78
C SER A 97 -14.57 4.81 -8.33
N THR A 98 -15.33 3.99 -7.60
CA THR A 98 -15.63 2.61 -8.02
C THR A 98 -16.42 2.58 -9.33
N PRO A 99 -15.91 1.94 -10.39
CA PRO A 99 -16.61 1.83 -11.65
C PRO A 99 -17.91 1.03 -11.51
N GLY A 100 -19.03 1.57 -12.00
CA GLY A 100 -20.30 0.87 -12.04
C GLY A 100 -21.01 0.70 -10.70
N GLY A 101 -20.55 1.35 -9.62
CA GLY A 101 -21.22 1.36 -8.31
C GLY A 101 -21.22 0.03 -7.55
N ARG A 102 -20.48 -0.98 -8.03
CA ARG A 102 -20.24 -2.23 -7.31
C ARG A 102 -18.85 -2.18 -6.70
N CYS A 103 -18.79 -1.91 -5.40
CA CYS A 103 -17.55 -2.03 -4.64
C CYS A 103 -17.27 -3.51 -4.35
N ASP A 104 -16.08 -3.96 -4.68
CA ASP A 104 -15.48 -5.10 -4.01
C ASP A 104 -15.06 -4.69 -2.59
N ASP A 105 -14.75 -5.64 -1.73
CA ASP A 105 -14.30 -5.35 -0.38
C ASP A 105 -13.00 -4.55 -0.41
N ILE A 106 -13.00 -3.38 0.24
CA ILE A 106 -11.86 -2.47 0.26
C ILE A 106 -11.25 -2.43 1.65
N THR A 107 -9.98 -2.77 1.72
CA THR A 107 -9.16 -2.59 2.92
C THR A 107 -8.00 -1.66 2.61
N VAL A 108 -7.79 -0.69 3.49
CA VAL A 108 -6.63 0.22 3.45
C VAL A 108 -5.91 0.15 4.79
N CYS A 109 -4.63 -0.14 4.75
CA CYS A 109 -3.76 -0.10 5.92
C CYS A 109 -2.68 0.97 5.70
N ALA A 110 -2.59 1.92 6.62
CA ALA A 110 -1.54 2.94 6.62
C ALA A 110 -0.67 2.79 7.87
N VAL A 111 0.62 2.81 7.69
CA VAL A 111 1.63 2.66 8.76
C VAL A 111 2.64 3.79 8.64
N THR A 112 2.99 4.42 9.75
CA THR A 112 4.13 5.35 9.85
C THR A 112 5.17 4.79 10.80
N LEU A 113 6.41 4.77 10.39
CA LEU A 113 7.51 4.44 11.29
C LEU A 113 7.80 5.65 12.19
N ARG A 114 7.86 5.42 13.48
CA ARG A 114 8.14 6.46 14.49
C ARG A 114 9.40 6.16 15.26
#